data_3602e8a0e26991bebbfd6cc3261f1cbb
#
_entry.id   3602e8a0e26991bebbfd6cc3261f1cbb
#
_cell.length_a   1.000
_cell.length_b   1.000
_cell.length_c   1.000
_cell.angle_alpha   90.00
_cell.angle_beta   90.00
_cell.angle_gamma   90.00
#
_symmetry.space_group_name_H-M   'P 1'
#
loop_
_entity.id
_entity.type
_entity.pdbx_description
1 polymer ?
#
loop_
_entity_poly.entity_id
_entity_poly.type
_entity_poly.pdbx_seq_one_letter_code
_entity_poly.pdbx_strand_id
1 'polypeptide(L)'
;MKKYQLGALTVSDKGLQDTKEEIVIELINRMQKYVAEGKAAYENRDYTEEQKLNTITNLCGRFCGLAEFLQITMGVDVRRADGLLYTQEMFNHFQYWKMNLEIESRKERETAGGFGGD
;
A
#
# COMPACT_ATOMS: atom_id res chain seq x y z
N MET A 1 26.04 9.40 -2.60
CA MET A 1 24.75 8.88 -2.15
C MET A 1 24.44 9.45 -0.78
N LYS A 2 23.28 10.06 -0.64
CA LYS A 2 22.80 10.57 0.64
C LYS A 2 22.01 9.48 1.36
N LYS A 3 22.26 9.31 2.65
CA LYS A 3 21.60 8.27 3.45
C LYS A 3 21.29 8.83 4.83
N TYR A 4 20.07 8.59 5.31
CA TYR A 4 19.67 9.03 6.65
C TYR A 4 18.64 8.08 7.23
N GLN A 5 18.40 8.21 8.53
CA GLN A 5 17.43 7.39 9.26
C GLN A 5 16.13 8.17 9.47
N LEU A 6 15.01 7.48 9.28
CA LEU A 6 13.69 7.99 9.59
C LEU A 6 13.03 6.97 10.53
N GLY A 7 13.23 7.16 11.85
CA GLY A 7 12.83 6.17 12.82
C GLY A 7 13.58 4.86 12.58
N ALA A 8 12.83 3.76 12.42
CA ALA A 8 13.39 2.44 12.11
C ALA A 8 13.74 2.24 10.64
N LEU A 9 13.44 3.22 9.79
CA LEU A 9 13.65 3.12 8.35
C LEU A 9 14.96 3.79 7.94
N THR A 10 15.65 3.18 6.97
CA THR A 10 16.82 3.76 6.33
C THR A 10 16.41 4.32 4.97
N VAL A 11 16.75 5.59 4.71
CA VAL A 11 16.45 6.27 3.46
C VAL A 11 17.76 6.47 2.70
N SER A 12 17.81 5.99 1.46
CA SER A 12 18.98 6.14 0.59
C SER A 12 18.59 6.86 -0.69
N ASP A 13 19.26 7.96 -0.96
CA ASP A 13 19.07 8.75 -2.19
C ASP A 13 20.21 8.40 -3.16
N LYS A 14 19.86 7.72 -4.25
CA LYS A 14 20.81 7.27 -5.27
C LYS A 14 20.73 8.08 -6.55
N GLY A 15 19.61 8.76 -6.78
CA GLY A 15 19.35 9.40 -8.05
C GLY A 15 19.54 10.90 -8.06
N LEU A 16 19.02 11.60 -7.07
CA LEU A 16 19.08 13.05 -6.99
C LEU A 16 19.83 13.47 -5.73
N GLN A 17 21.01 14.07 -5.92
CA GLN A 17 21.85 14.51 -4.79
C GLN A 17 21.21 15.65 -3.99
N ASP A 18 20.29 16.39 -4.63
CA ASP A 18 19.64 17.55 -4.04
C ASP A 18 18.19 17.26 -3.60
N THR A 19 17.82 15.97 -3.48
CA THR A 19 16.51 15.60 -2.99
C THR A 19 16.31 16.14 -1.57
N LYS A 20 15.27 16.94 -1.39
CA LYS A 20 14.98 17.53 -0.08
C LYS A 20 14.37 16.47 0.83
N GLU A 21 14.93 16.36 2.01
CA GLU A 21 14.49 15.41 3.02
C GLU A 21 13.01 15.59 3.38
N GLU A 22 12.55 16.84 3.47
CA GLU A 22 11.17 17.15 3.78
C GLU A 22 10.19 16.59 2.75
N ILE A 23 10.57 16.61 1.46
CA ILE A 23 9.73 16.05 0.39
C ILE A 23 9.62 14.55 0.54
N VAL A 24 10.74 13.88 0.83
CA VAL A 24 10.76 12.43 1.02
C VAL A 24 9.89 12.04 2.22
N ILE A 25 10.04 12.75 3.33
CA ILE A 25 9.25 12.51 4.54
C ILE A 25 7.77 12.69 4.25
N GLU A 26 7.38 13.75 3.53
CA GLU A 26 5.98 13.97 3.15
C GLU A 26 5.42 12.85 2.29
N LEU A 27 6.20 12.34 1.32
CA LEU A 27 5.77 11.23 0.48
C LEU A 27 5.57 9.95 1.30
N ILE A 28 6.50 9.66 2.21
CA ILE A 28 6.40 8.50 3.09
C ILE A 28 5.16 8.62 3.97
N ASN A 29 4.92 9.80 4.55
CA ASN A 29 3.75 10.04 5.40
C ASN A 29 2.45 9.83 4.62
N ARG A 30 2.37 10.27 3.36
CA ARG A 30 1.19 10.07 2.52
C ARG A 30 0.97 8.60 2.21
N MET A 31 2.03 7.87 1.90
CA MET A 31 1.94 6.43 1.65
C MET A 31 1.45 5.69 2.89
N GLN A 32 1.99 6.03 4.06
CA GLN A 32 1.55 5.46 5.33
C GLN A 32 0.07 5.75 5.61
N LYS A 33 -0.38 6.95 5.28
CA LYS A 33 -1.78 7.34 5.41
C LYS A 33 -2.69 6.49 4.53
N TYR A 34 -2.29 6.23 3.28
CA TYR A 34 -3.07 5.37 2.40
C TYR A 34 -3.16 3.94 2.92
N VAL A 35 -2.08 3.40 3.49
CA VAL A 35 -2.09 2.08 4.12
C VAL A 35 -3.06 2.07 5.32
N ALA A 36 -3.00 3.10 6.17
CA ALA A 36 -3.90 3.21 7.33
C ALA A 36 -5.36 3.30 6.91
N GLU A 37 -5.66 4.07 5.87
CA GLU A 37 -7.01 4.18 5.33
C GLU A 37 -7.47 2.85 4.71
N GLY A 38 -6.57 2.13 4.06
CA GLY A 38 -6.84 0.80 3.51
C GLY A 38 -7.20 -0.20 4.60
N LYS A 39 -6.44 -0.19 5.69
CA LYS A 39 -6.73 -1.04 6.85
C LYS A 39 -8.09 -0.71 7.45
N ALA A 40 -8.38 0.58 7.61
CA ALA A 40 -9.66 1.04 8.16
C ALA A 40 -10.83 0.60 7.28
N ALA A 41 -10.69 0.69 5.95
CA ALA A 41 -11.71 0.23 5.01
C ALA A 41 -11.90 -1.28 5.09
N TYR A 42 -10.80 -2.03 5.17
CA TYR A 42 -10.83 -3.48 5.26
C TYR A 42 -11.57 -3.94 6.52
N GLU A 43 -11.38 -3.25 7.64
CA GLU A 43 -11.98 -3.58 8.93
C GLU A 43 -13.36 -2.94 9.14
N ASN A 44 -13.84 -2.12 8.21
CA ASN A 44 -15.11 -1.40 8.35
C ASN A 44 -16.28 -2.35 8.12
N ARG A 45 -17.01 -2.62 9.20
CA ARG A 45 -18.15 -3.54 9.17
C ARG A 45 -19.38 -3.00 8.43
N ASP A 46 -19.43 -1.69 8.22
CA ASP A 46 -20.55 -1.05 7.52
C ASP A 46 -20.38 -1.09 6.00
N TYR A 47 -19.20 -1.45 5.51
CA TYR A 47 -18.92 -1.56 4.09
C TYR A 47 -19.24 -2.96 3.59
N THR A 48 -19.81 -3.05 2.38
CA THR A 48 -19.90 -4.32 1.65
C THR A 48 -18.51 -4.73 1.17
N GLU A 49 -18.35 -6.00 0.81
CA GLU A 49 -17.09 -6.50 0.26
C GLU A 49 -16.68 -5.72 -1.00
N GLU A 50 -17.66 -5.39 -1.85
CA GLU A 50 -17.44 -4.59 -3.04
C GLU A 50 -16.95 -3.18 -2.71
N GLN A 51 -17.56 -2.52 -1.72
CA GLN A 51 -17.14 -1.18 -1.28
C GLN A 51 -15.73 -1.20 -0.72
N LYS A 52 -15.40 -2.21 0.08
CA LYS A 52 -14.03 -2.40 0.61
C LYS A 52 -13.02 -2.58 -0.52
N LEU A 53 -13.33 -3.46 -1.47
CA LEU A 53 -12.45 -3.76 -2.58
C LEU A 53 -12.20 -2.52 -3.45
N ASN A 54 -13.25 -1.77 -3.76
CA ASN A 54 -13.14 -0.54 -4.54
C ASN A 54 -12.29 0.51 -3.83
N THR A 55 -12.52 0.70 -2.55
CA THR A 55 -11.77 1.66 -1.74
C THR A 55 -10.29 1.28 -1.67
N ILE A 56 -10.01 0.02 -1.36
CA ILE A 56 -8.63 -0.48 -1.24
C ILE A 56 -7.90 -0.42 -2.58
N THR A 57 -8.56 -0.78 -3.67
CA THR A 57 -7.99 -0.71 -5.01
C THR A 57 -7.61 0.73 -5.38
N ASN A 58 -8.47 1.69 -5.06
CA ASN A 58 -8.20 3.11 -5.29
C ASN A 58 -7.00 3.58 -4.48
N LEU A 59 -6.98 3.26 -3.19
CA LEU A 59 -5.87 3.64 -2.30
C LEU A 59 -4.55 3.00 -2.74
N CYS A 60 -4.59 1.73 -3.16
CA CYS A 60 -3.42 1.04 -3.69
C CYS A 60 -2.87 1.73 -4.94
N GLY A 61 -3.74 2.17 -5.84
CA GLY A 61 -3.32 2.91 -7.03
C GLY A 61 -2.62 4.21 -6.69
N ARG A 62 -3.16 4.96 -5.74
CA ARG A 62 -2.53 6.21 -5.26
C ARG A 62 -1.19 5.94 -4.61
N PHE A 63 -1.13 4.91 -3.77
CA PHE A 63 0.11 4.48 -3.14
C PHE A 63 1.17 4.11 -4.19
N CYS A 64 0.81 3.32 -5.17
CA CYS A 64 1.73 2.89 -6.24
C CYS A 64 2.30 4.08 -7.01
N GLY A 65 1.49 5.09 -7.28
CA GLY A 65 1.94 6.31 -7.94
C GLY A 65 3.02 7.05 -7.14
N LEU A 66 2.81 7.19 -5.83
CA LEU A 66 3.80 7.82 -4.96
C LEU A 66 5.06 6.99 -4.82
N ALA A 67 4.93 5.66 -4.68
CA ALA A 67 6.06 4.75 -4.57
C ALA A 67 6.92 4.78 -5.82
N GLU A 68 6.29 4.77 -6.99
CA GLU A 68 6.99 4.87 -8.27
C GLU A 68 7.72 6.20 -8.40
N PHE A 69 7.05 7.30 -8.07
CA PHE A 69 7.68 8.62 -8.09
C PHE A 69 8.90 8.66 -7.19
N LEU A 70 8.78 8.17 -5.96
CA LEU A 70 9.87 8.17 -4.99
C LEU A 70 11.07 7.35 -5.48
N GLN A 71 10.82 6.12 -5.92
CA GLN A 71 11.88 5.17 -6.28
C GLN A 71 12.47 5.43 -7.66
N ILE A 72 11.63 5.72 -8.66
CA ILE A 72 12.08 5.84 -10.04
C ILE A 72 12.46 7.27 -10.37
N THR A 73 11.58 8.23 -10.10
CA THR A 73 11.82 9.64 -10.45
C THR A 73 12.84 10.29 -9.53
N MET A 74 12.71 10.07 -8.23
CA MET A 74 13.62 10.68 -7.24
C MET A 74 14.84 9.80 -6.93
N GLY A 75 14.80 8.51 -7.27
CA GLY A 75 15.90 7.59 -7.01
C GLY A 75 16.10 7.33 -5.52
N VAL A 76 15.05 7.32 -4.74
CA VAL A 76 15.12 7.14 -3.29
C VAL A 76 14.58 5.77 -2.90
N ASP A 77 15.39 4.99 -2.18
CA ASP A 77 14.99 3.71 -1.57
C ASP A 77 14.76 3.92 -0.08
N VAL A 78 13.67 3.33 0.43
CA VAL A 78 13.37 3.31 1.86
C VAL A 78 13.34 1.87 2.30
N ARG A 79 14.19 1.50 3.26
CA ARG A 79 14.33 0.11 3.71
C ARG A 79 14.10 -0.03 5.20
N ARG A 80 13.53 -1.18 5.56
CA ARG A 80 13.39 -1.61 6.94
C ARG A 80 14.75 -2.08 7.48
N ALA A 81 14.81 -2.33 8.77
CA ALA A 81 16.01 -2.85 9.42
C ALA A 81 16.46 -4.20 8.84
N ASP A 82 15.53 -5.02 8.34
CA ASP A 82 15.81 -6.30 7.73
C ASP A 82 16.22 -6.21 6.24
N GLY A 83 16.31 -4.99 5.71
CA GLY A 83 16.71 -4.75 4.32
C GLY A 83 15.55 -4.78 3.32
N LEU A 84 14.35 -5.14 3.73
CA LEU A 84 13.19 -5.13 2.84
C LEU A 84 12.80 -3.70 2.48
N LEU A 85 12.46 -3.47 1.21
CA LEU A 85 11.90 -2.18 0.79
C LEU A 85 10.59 -1.92 1.52
N TYR A 86 10.49 -0.75 2.15
CA TYR A 86 9.30 -0.37 2.89
C TYR A 86 8.07 -0.23 1.97
N THR A 87 8.28 0.23 0.74
CA THR A 87 7.22 0.29 -0.27
C THR A 87 6.70 -1.10 -0.62
N GLN A 88 7.57 -2.10 -0.64
CA GLN A 88 7.15 -3.49 -0.89
C GLN A 88 6.30 -4.01 0.27
N GLU A 89 6.67 -3.70 1.51
CA GLU A 89 5.86 -4.08 2.67
C GLU A 89 4.46 -3.49 2.59
N MET A 90 4.37 -2.19 2.31
CA MET A 90 3.08 -1.50 2.19
C MET A 90 2.24 -2.08 1.05
N PHE A 91 2.86 -2.35 -0.10
CA PHE A 91 2.18 -2.96 -1.24
C PHE A 91 1.63 -4.34 -0.89
N ASN A 92 2.39 -5.13 -0.14
CA ASN A 92 1.97 -6.46 0.29
C ASN A 92 0.71 -6.41 1.16
N HIS A 93 0.57 -5.39 2.01
CA HIS A 93 -0.66 -5.20 2.79
C HIS A 93 -1.87 -5.01 1.88
N PHE A 94 -1.77 -4.15 0.87
CA PHE A 94 -2.86 -3.94 -0.08
C PHE A 94 -3.22 -5.22 -0.83
N GLN A 95 -2.21 -5.97 -1.28
CA GLN A 95 -2.44 -7.22 -2.02
C GLN A 95 -3.11 -8.27 -1.14
N TYR A 96 -2.71 -8.37 0.12
CA TYR A 96 -3.31 -9.27 1.10
C TYR A 96 -4.81 -8.96 1.29
N TRP A 97 -5.14 -7.69 1.50
CA TRP A 97 -6.54 -7.29 1.69
C TRP A 97 -7.37 -7.54 0.44
N LYS A 98 -6.85 -7.20 -0.73
CA LYS A 98 -7.55 -7.43 -2.00
C LYS A 98 -7.81 -8.90 -2.25
N MET A 99 -6.81 -9.73 -2.02
CA MET A 99 -6.94 -11.18 -2.20
C MET A 99 -8.00 -11.75 -1.28
N ASN A 100 -7.99 -11.37 -0.01
CA ASN A 100 -8.98 -11.84 0.95
C ASN A 100 -10.40 -11.40 0.58
N LEU A 101 -10.56 -10.16 0.13
CA LEU A 101 -11.87 -9.65 -0.28
C LEU A 101 -12.38 -10.37 -1.53
N GLU A 102 -11.51 -10.69 -2.47
CA GLU A 102 -11.87 -11.44 -3.67
C GLU A 102 -12.31 -12.86 -3.31
N ILE A 103 -11.61 -13.50 -2.37
CA ILE A 103 -11.97 -14.84 -1.90
C ILE A 103 -13.35 -14.80 -1.21
N GLU A 104 -13.57 -13.83 -0.32
CA GLU A 104 -14.85 -13.68 0.38
C GLU A 104 -15.99 -13.40 -0.60
N SER A 105 -15.76 -12.54 -1.58
CA SER A 105 -16.75 -12.23 -2.60
C SER A 105 -17.12 -13.46 -3.43
N ARG A 106 -16.13 -14.31 -3.75
CA ARG A 106 -16.37 -15.58 -4.45
C ARG A 106 -17.20 -16.54 -3.60
N LYS A 107 -16.86 -16.68 -2.32
CA LYS A 107 -17.59 -17.55 -1.41
C LYS A 107 -19.06 -17.14 -1.32
N GLU A 108 -19.34 -15.85 -1.20
CA GLU A 108 -20.69 -15.33 -1.16
C GLU A 108 -21.45 -15.65 -2.44
N ARG A 109 -20.81 -15.46 -3.61
CA ARG A 109 -21.43 -15.77 -4.90
C ARG A 109 -21.66 -17.26 -5.09
N GLU A 110 -20.70 -18.09 -4.70
CA GLU A 110 -20.84 -19.54 -4.77
C GLU A 110 -21.95 -20.04 -3.87
N THR A 111 -22.05 -19.51 -2.65
CA THR A 111 -23.11 -19.88 -1.73
C THR A 111 -24.48 -19.49 -2.28
N ALA A 112 -24.63 -18.28 -2.78
CA ALA A 112 -25.87 -17.79 -3.37
C ALA A 112 -26.22 -18.53 -4.66
N GLY A 113 -25.22 -18.77 -5.50
CA GLY A 113 -25.40 -19.44 -6.79
C GLY A 113 -25.61 -20.94 -6.67
N GLY A 114 -24.99 -21.57 -5.65
CA GLY A 114 -25.10 -23.00 -5.42
C GLY A 114 -26.54 -23.48 -5.19
N PHE A 115 -27.30 -22.67 -4.52
CA PHE A 115 -28.74 -22.99 -4.32
C PHE A 115 -29.57 -22.82 -5.58
N GLY A 116 -29.20 -21.89 -6.42
CA GLY A 116 -29.85 -21.69 -7.69
C GLY A 116 -29.49 -22.72 -8.75
N GLY A 117 -28.31 -23.34 -8.60
CA GLY A 117 -27.82 -24.37 -9.51
C GLY A 117 -28.43 -25.73 -9.30
N ASP A 118 -29.05 -25.92 -8.19
CA ASP A 118 -29.71 -27.17 -7.88
C ASP A 118 -31.18 -27.16 -8.41
#